data_42c9772811c526d37c081e7b0cb88efa
#
_entry.id   42c9772811c526d37c081e7b0cb88efa
#
_cell.length_a   1.000
_cell.length_b   1.000
_cell.length_c   1.000
_cell.angle_alpha   90.00
_cell.angle_beta   90.00
_cell.angle_gamma   90.00
#
_symmetry.space_group_name_H-M   'P 1'
#
loop_
_entity.id
_entity.type
_entity.pdbx_description
1 polymer ?
#
loop_
_entity_poly.entity_id
_entity_poly.type
_entity_poly.pdbx_seq_one_letter_code
_entity_poly.pdbx_strand_id
1 'polypeptide(L)'
;MQLRNYLTETPQYHFYKEQHRIQTYEYVNSKIKQYHNLGNVKIDMSIHRALHMMDSFVDPSDPDTSSSNSVHAYQTAERIRKQYPDDKEMQVCGLIHDLGKVLYIFGEPSSLVVGDTYVVGCKFPQSIVYYDTMKDNADFINPLYSTECGIYTPNCGIENLTLSFGHDEYLYQVLQYNQGKHRITDKFQQIIRFHSFYPWHTGKSYTHLMKPGDEVIMRNVINFNNFDLYSKEDTEFVITTEIREYYKNLLDEYFPEILKW
;
A
#
# COMPACT_ATOMS: atom_id res chain seq x y z
N MET A 1 -5.90 18.17 1.68
CA MET A 1 -6.21 17.13 0.66
C MET A 1 -7.67 16.75 0.87
N GLN A 2 -8.47 16.71 -0.18
CA GLN A 2 -9.91 16.41 -0.07
C GLN A 2 -10.06 14.89 -0.27
N LEU A 3 -10.84 14.22 0.60
CA LEU A 3 -11.19 12.82 0.40
C LEU A 3 -11.91 12.66 -0.95
N ARG A 4 -11.58 11.61 -1.68
CA ARG A 4 -12.15 11.33 -3.00
C ARG A 4 -13.65 11.01 -2.85
N ASN A 5 -14.53 11.80 -3.49
CA ASN A 5 -15.94 11.51 -3.64
C ASN A 5 -16.19 11.06 -5.09
N TYR A 6 -16.35 9.76 -5.28
CA TYR A 6 -16.68 9.19 -6.56
C TYR A 6 -18.19 8.97 -6.71
N LEU A 7 -18.67 9.03 -7.94
CA LEU A 7 -20.06 8.68 -8.26
C LEU A 7 -20.31 7.19 -7.96
N THR A 8 -21.51 6.88 -7.46
CA THR A 8 -22.01 5.51 -7.37
C THR A 8 -22.17 4.92 -8.78
N GLU A 9 -22.15 3.57 -8.90
CA GLU A 9 -22.28 2.84 -10.20
C GLU A 9 -21.04 2.92 -11.12
N THR A 10 -19.88 3.31 -10.60
CA THR A 10 -18.62 3.22 -11.34
C THR A 10 -17.95 1.85 -11.14
N PRO A 11 -17.03 1.42 -12.04
CA PRO A 11 -16.23 0.21 -11.81
C PRO A 11 -15.51 0.23 -10.45
N GLN A 12 -15.00 1.41 -10.03
CA GLN A 12 -14.34 1.59 -8.75
C GLN A 12 -15.29 1.38 -7.57
N TYR A 13 -16.55 1.86 -7.66
CA TYR A 13 -17.56 1.58 -6.64
C TYR A 13 -17.80 0.09 -6.45
N HIS A 14 -17.96 -0.65 -7.54
CA HIS A 14 -18.15 -2.10 -7.49
C HIS A 14 -16.92 -2.83 -6.95
N PHE A 15 -15.73 -2.36 -7.31
CA PHE A 15 -14.47 -2.87 -6.77
C PHE A 15 -14.42 -2.70 -5.24
N TYR A 16 -14.62 -1.46 -4.74
CA TYR A 16 -14.57 -1.19 -3.29
C TYR A 16 -15.69 -1.90 -2.52
N LYS A 17 -16.88 -2.03 -3.12
CA LYS A 17 -17.97 -2.79 -2.53
C LYS A 17 -17.57 -4.25 -2.28
N GLU A 18 -16.90 -4.88 -3.23
CA GLU A 18 -16.40 -6.25 -3.06
C GLU A 18 -15.24 -6.30 -2.05
N GLN A 19 -14.28 -5.38 -2.15
CA GLN A 19 -13.17 -5.29 -1.19
C GLN A 19 -13.71 -5.17 0.24
N HIS A 20 -14.63 -4.23 0.49
CA HIS A 20 -15.21 -4.00 1.80
C HIS A 20 -15.97 -5.22 2.32
N ARG A 21 -16.75 -5.88 1.45
CA ARG A 21 -17.52 -7.06 1.81
C ARG A 21 -16.66 -8.23 2.31
N ILE A 22 -15.51 -8.47 1.67
CA ILE A 22 -14.66 -9.63 1.99
C ILE A 22 -13.64 -9.38 3.09
N GLN A 23 -13.19 -8.15 3.30
CA GLN A 23 -12.12 -7.80 4.24
C GLN A 23 -12.65 -7.73 5.69
N THR A 24 -13.17 -8.85 6.20
CA THR A 24 -13.50 -9.00 7.63
C THR A 24 -12.24 -9.22 8.45
N TYR A 25 -12.29 -8.97 9.75
CA TYR A 25 -11.18 -9.21 10.68
C TYR A 25 -10.67 -10.68 10.60
N GLU A 26 -11.58 -11.62 10.54
CA GLU A 26 -11.23 -13.04 10.44
C GLU A 26 -10.55 -13.37 9.11
N TYR A 27 -11.10 -12.88 8.00
CA TYR A 27 -10.52 -13.08 6.66
C TYR A 27 -9.14 -12.46 6.56
N VAL A 28 -8.98 -11.20 6.99
CA VAL A 28 -7.70 -10.49 6.99
C VAL A 28 -6.64 -11.25 7.80
N ASN A 29 -6.99 -11.69 9.02
CA ASN A 29 -6.06 -12.48 9.84
C ASN A 29 -5.69 -13.82 9.19
N SER A 30 -6.61 -14.44 8.45
CA SER A 30 -6.31 -15.66 7.70
C SER A 30 -5.27 -15.39 6.61
N LYS A 31 -5.36 -14.25 5.92
CA LYS A 31 -4.40 -13.83 4.90
C LYS A 31 -3.06 -13.41 5.48
N ILE A 32 -3.06 -12.66 6.57
CA ILE A 32 -1.81 -12.35 7.31
C ILE A 32 -1.09 -13.63 7.72
N LYS A 33 -1.81 -14.63 8.25
CA LYS A 33 -1.23 -15.93 8.60
C LYS A 33 -0.75 -16.71 7.37
N GLN A 34 -1.51 -16.68 6.28
CA GLN A 34 -1.13 -17.33 5.02
C GLN A 34 0.21 -16.81 4.50
N TYR A 35 0.42 -15.49 4.57
CA TYR A 35 1.62 -14.83 4.07
C TYR A 35 2.68 -14.57 5.15
N HIS A 36 2.40 -14.92 6.41
CA HIS A 36 3.40 -14.81 7.48
C HIS A 36 4.69 -15.56 7.09
N ASN A 37 5.84 -14.89 7.19
CA ASN A 37 7.10 -15.38 6.66
C ASN A 37 7.02 -15.83 5.19
N LEU A 38 6.23 -15.11 4.38
CA LEU A 38 5.97 -15.36 2.95
C LEU A 38 5.26 -16.69 2.65
N GLY A 39 4.56 -17.25 3.66
CA GLY A 39 3.79 -18.48 3.46
C GLY A 39 4.63 -19.73 3.26
N ASN A 40 3.99 -20.77 2.73
CA ASN A 40 4.61 -22.07 2.51
C ASN A 40 5.42 -22.14 1.21
N VAL A 41 5.08 -21.32 0.22
CA VAL A 41 5.75 -21.27 -1.08
C VAL A 41 6.45 -19.91 -1.21
N LYS A 42 7.76 -19.95 -1.20
CA LYS A 42 8.60 -18.76 -1.38
C LYS A 42 9.15 -18.76 -2.79
N ILE A 43 8.92 -17.66 -3.47
CA ILE A 43 9.40 -17.47 -4.84
C ILE A 43 10.74 -16.72 -4.80
N ASP A 44 11.75 -17.29 -5.43
CA ASP A 44 13.04 -16.63 -5.65
C ASP A 44 12.91 -15.68 -6.84
N MET A 45 13.00 -14.38 -6.60
CA MET A 45 12.83 -13.38 -7.65
C MET A 45 13.62 -12.10 -7.34
N SER A 46 14.22 -11.50 -8.37
CA SER A 46 14.88 -10.20 -8.22
C SER A 46 13.86 -9.08 -8.13
N ILE A 47 14.25 -7.97 -7.49
CA ILE A 47 13.47 -6.75 -7.46
C ILE A 47 13.16 -6.21 -8.87
N HIS A 48 14.10 -6.36 -9.80
CA HIS A 48 13.94 -5.99 -11.21
C HIS A 48 12.85 -6.78 -11.91
N ARG A 49 12.78 -8.10 -11.62
CA ARG A 49 11.73 -8.94 -12.20
C ARG A 49 10.36 -8.56 -11.64
N ALA A 50 10.26 -8.28 -10.33
CA ALA A 50 9.02 -7.81 -9.74
C ALA A 50 8.54 -6.50 -10.41
N LEU A 51 9.46 -5.54 -10.61
CA LEU A 51 9.16 -4.29 -11.31
C LEU A 51 8.70 -4.52 -12.76
N HIS A 52 9.38 -5.41 -13.49
CA HIS A 52 8.98 -5.77 -14.86
C HIS A 52 7.60 -6.42 -14.93
N MET A 53 7.22 -7.23 -13.92
CA MET A 53 5.89 -7.84 -13.88
C MET A 53 4.78 -6.78 -13.76
N MET A 54 5.07 -5.60 -13.21
CA MET A 54 4.13 -4.48 -13.14
C MET A 54 3.84 -3.82 -14.50
N ASP A 55 4.61 -4.11 -15.55
CA ASP A 55 4.33 -3.64 -16.92
C ASP A 55 2.97 -4.13 -17.45
N SER A 56 2.51 -5.31 -17.01
CA SER A 56 1.25 -5.93 -17.43
C SER A 56 0.08 -5.67 -16.49
N PHE A 57 0.31 -4.99 -15.36
CA PHE A 57 -0.72 -4.76 -14.37
C PHE A 57 -1.27 -3.33 -14.44
N VAL A 58 -2.60 -3.22 -14.59
CA VAL A 58 -3.38 -1.97 -14.46
C VAL A 58 -4.26 -2.09 -13.24
N ASP A 59 -4.20 -1.11 -12.34
CA ASP A 59 -4.93 -1.12 -11.07
C ASP A 59 -6.41 -0.78 -11.26
N PRO A 60 -7.36 -1.70 -11.00
CA PRO A 60 -8.79 -1.45 -11.17
C PRO A 60 -9.38 -0.54 -10.09
N SER A 61 -8.67 -0.29 -8.99
CA SER A 61 -9.11 0.62 -7.94
C SER A 61 -8.82 2.09 -8.27
N ASP A 62 -7.93 2.34 -9.23
CA ASP A 62 -7.50 3.68 -9.61
C ASP A 62 -8.32 4.18 -10.81
N PRO A 63 -9.14 5.24 -10.63
CA PRO A 63 -9.93 5.80 -11.72
C PRO A 63 -9.12 6.70 -12.67
N ASP A 64 -7.93 7.14 -12.22
CA ASP A 64 -7.21 8.25 -12.85
C ASP A 64 -6.13 7.77 -13.83
N THR A 65 -5.90 6.45 -13.93
CA THR A 65 -4.86 5.93 -14.82
C THR A 65 -5.29 4.69 -15.60
N SER A 66 -4.99 4.71 -16.91
CA SER A 66 -5.00 3.51 -17.77
C SER A 66 -3.58 2.98 -18.02
N SER A 67 -2.58 3.63 -17.43
CA SER A 67 -1.17 3.26 -17.59
C SER A 67 -0.81 2.05 -16.74
N SER A 68 0.23 1.32 -17.17
CA SER A 68 0.75 0.21 -16.36
C SER A 68 1.31 0.72 -15.03
N ASN A 69 1.30 -0.14 -14.02
CA ASN A 69 1.80 0.21 -12.69
C ASN A 69 3.30 0.53 -12.68
N SER A 70 4.08 -0.02 -13.63
CA SER A 70 5.49 0.35 -13.78
C SER A 70 5.67 1.81 -14.22
N VAL A 71 4.83 2.33 -15.11
CA VAL A 71 4.86 3.75 -15.50
C VAL A 71 4.63 4.63 -14.28
N HIS A 72 3.61 4.34 -13.48
CA HIS A 72 3.34 5.03 -12.23
C HIS A 72 4.54 4.99 -11.26
N ALA A 73 5.16 3.83 -11.09
CA ALA A 73 6.33 3.64 -10.23
C ALA A 73 7.50 4.57 -10.64
N TYR A 74 7.84 4.60 -11.94
CA TYR A 74 8.89 5.48 -12.45
C TYR A 74 8.52 6.95 -12.38
N GLN A 75 7.28 7.33 -12.62
CA GLN A 75 6.80 8.70 -12.46
C GLN A 75 6.97 9.19 -11.03
N THR A 76 6.51 8.40 -10.05
CA THR A 76 6.64 8.71 -8.62
C THR A 76 8.12 8.89 -8.25
N ALA A 77 8.97 7.95 -8.65
CA ALA A 77 10.41 7.99 -8.38
C ALA A 77 11.10 9.22 -9.01
N GLU A 78 10.78 9.58 -10.26
CA GLU A 78 11.37 10.75 -10.93
C GLU A 78 10.89 12.09 -10.34
N ARG A 79 9.65 12.17 -9.85
CA ARG A 79 9.17 13.34 -9.11
C ARG A 79 9.92 13.52 -7.80
N ILE A 80 10.15 12.43 -7.08
CA ILE A 80 10.96 12.43 -5.87
C ILE A 80 12.39 12.85 -6.21
N ARG A 81 13.01 12.27 -7.24
CA ARG A 81 14.37 12.61 -7.68
C ARG A 81 14.52 14.08 -8.03
N LYS A 82 13.54 14.66 -8.69
CA LYS A 82 13.54 16.09 -9.06
C LYS A 82 13.53 17.01 -7.84
N GLN A 83 12.79 16.62 -6.79
CA GLN A 83 12.67 17.46 -5.58
C GLN A 83 13.74 17.12 -4.53
N TYR A 84 14.13 15.85 -4.41
CA TYR A 84 15.09 15.33 -3.45
C TYR A 84 16.19 14.51 -4.17
N PRO A 85 17.09 15.18 -4.94
CA PRO A 85 18.09 14.48 -5.77
C PRO A 85 19.09 13.65 -4.96
N ASP A 86 19.31 14.01 -3.70
CA ASP A 86 20.26 13.34 -2.80
C ASP A 86 19.59 12.26 -1.92
N ASP A 87 18.27 12.23 -1.78
CA ASP A 87 17.55 11.19 -1.02
C ASP A 87 17.29 9.96 -1.91
N LYS A 88 18.33 9.16 -2.11
CA LYS A 88 18.30 7.96 -2.95
C LYS A 88 17.32 6.92 -2.45
N GLU A 89 17.21 6.78 -1.13
CA GLU A 89 16.31 5.81 -0.53
C GLU A 89 14.84 6.18 -0.76
N MET A 90 14.50 7.47 -0.70
CA MET A 90 13.15 7.93 -1.03
C MET A 90 12.81 7.71 -2.50
N GLN A 91 13.79 7.88 -3.41
CA GLN A 91 13.61 7.57 -4.84
C GLN A 91 13.35 6.08 -5.05
N VAL A 92 14.12 5.20 -4.38
CA VAL A 92 13.88 3.76 -4.40
C VAL A 92 12.50 3.44 -3.84
N CYS A 93 12.11 4.03 -2.71
CA CYS A 93 10.78 3.85 -2.12
C CYS A 93 9.68 4.20 -3.14
N GLY A 94 9.81 5.33 -3.85
CA GLY A 94 8.89 5.73 -4.92
C GLY A 94 8.77 4.70 -6.04
N LEU A 95 9.88 4.05 -6.40
CA LEU A 95 9.89 3.05 -7.46
C LEU A 95 9.26 1.72 -7.03
N ILE A 96 9.39 1.34 -5.75
CA ILE A 96 9.02 0.00 -5.29
C ILE A 96 7.73 -0.08 -4.48
N HIS A 97 7.15 1.06 -4.03
CA HIS A 97 6.07 1.07 -3.04
C HIS A 97 4.89 0.15 -3.39
N ASP A 98 4.62 0.02 -4.66
CA ASP A 98 3.53 -0.75 -5.25
C ASP A 98 3.89 -2.20 -5.63
N LEU A 99 5.13 -2.63 -5.46
CA LEU A 99 5.57 -3.96 -5.93
C LEU A 99 4.85 -5.13 -5.24
N GLY A 100 4.22 -4.90 -4.10
CA GLY A 100 3.35 -5.91 -3.48
C GLY A 100 2.17 -6.32 -4.35
N LYS A 101 1.81 -5.53 -5.38
CA LYS A 101 0.78 -5.86 -6.38
C LYS A 101 1.13 -7.11 -7.21
N VAL A 102 2.36 -7.62 -7.13
CA VAL A 102 2.71 -8.95 -7.68
C VAL A 102 1.83 -10.08 -7.14
N LEU A 103 1.20 -9.90 -5.97
CA LEU A 103 0.21 -10.85 -5.44
C LEU A 103 -0.92 -11.14 -6.42
N TYR A 104 -1.35 -10.15 -7.22
CA TYR A 104 -2.35 -10.36 -8.28
C TYR A 104 -1.84 -11.35 -9.33
N ILE A 105 -0.59 -11.23 -9.72
CA ILE A 105 0.06 -12.13 -10.69
C ILE A 105 0.25 -13.53 -10.08
N PHE A 106 0.39 -13.62 -8.76
CA PHE A 106 0.43 -14.90 -8.03
C PHE A 106 -0.96 -15.52 -7.82
N GLY A 107 -2.03 -14.88 -8.32
CA GLY A 107 -3.39 -15.43 -8.36
C GLY A 107 -4.34 -14.94 -7.27
N GLU A 108 -3.94 -13.96 -6.44
CA GLU A 108 -4.88 -13.33 -5.51
C GLU A 108 -5.83 -12.36 -6.26
N PRO A 109 -7.09 -12.24 -5.83
CA PRO A 109 -8.03 -11.33 -6.47
C PRO A 109 -7.65 -9.87 -6.22
N SER A 110 -7.97 -8.99 -7.17
CA SER A 110 -7.69 -7.55 -7.05
C SER A 110 -8.28 -6.93 -5.78
N SER A 111 -9.46 -7.35 -5.35
CA SER A 111 -10.13 -6.90 -4.11
C SER A 111 -9.37 -7.26 -2.81
N LEU A 112 -8.36 -8.12 -2.89
CA LEU A 112 -7.43 -8.38 -1.79
C LEU A 112 -6.11 -7.63 -1.97
N VAL A 113 -5.75 -7.24 -3.18
CA VAL A 113 -4.40 -6.76 -3.51
C VAL A 113 -4.31 -5.24 -3.51
N VAL A 114 -5.31 -4.55 -4.07
CA VAL A 114 -5.26 -3.09 -4.30
C VAL A 114 -6.40 -2.35 -3.59
N GLY A 115 -6.35 -1.02 -3.64
CA GLY A 115 -7.31 -0.12 -3.00
C GLY A 115 -6.85 0.41 -1.65
N ASP A 116 -7.60 1.39 -1.12
CA ASP A 116 -7.31 2.00 0.18
C ASP A 116 -7.37 0.97 1.30
N THR A 117 -6.47 1.09 2.27
CA THR A 117 -6.48 0.25 3.48
C THR A 117 -7.17 0.95 4.65
N TYR A 118 -7.73 0.15 5.57
CA TYR A 118 -8.42 0.61 6.77
C TYR A 118 -8.26 -0.41 7.90
N VAL A 119 -8.47 0.01 9.15
CA VAL A 119 -8.35 -0.91 10.30
C VAL A 119 -9.56 -1.84 10.36
N VAL A 120 -9.30 -3.14 10.51
CA VAL A 120 -10.31 -4.14 10.85
C VAL A 120 -10.27 -4.45 12.34
N GLY A 121 -11.38 -4.92 12.91
CA GLY A 121 -11.47 -5.21 14.37
C GLY A 121 -11.88 -4.01 15.23
N CYS A 122 -12.20 -2.86 14.64
CA CYS A 122 -12.84 -1.73 15.31
C CYS A 122 -13.85 -1.05 14.37
N LYS A 123 -14.59 -0.06 14.89
CA LYS A 123 -15.59 0.68 14.12
C LYS A 123 -14.99 1.32 12.88
N PHE A 124 -15.62 1.09 11.74
CA PHE A 124 -15.26 1.72 10.49
C PHE A 124 -15.61 3.21 10.47
N PRO A 125 -14.66 4.12 10.22
CA PRO A 125 -14.92 5.56 10.14
C PRO A 125 -15.46 5.97 8.77
N GLN A 126 -16.20 7.09 8.74
CA GLN A 126 -16.77 7.65 7.51
C GLN A 126 -15.74 8.16 6.49
N SER A 127 -14.47 8.25 6.88
CA SER A 127 -13.37 8.62 6.00
C SER A 127 -12.91 7.50 5.06
N ILE A 128 -13.42 6.28 5.22
CA ILE A 128 -13.22 5.19 4.26
C ILE A 128 -13.92 5.56 2.95
N VAL A 129 -13.22 5.41 1.84
CA VAL A 129 -13.79 5.63 0.49
C VAL A 129 -15.03 4.75 0.29
N TYR A 130 -16.10 5.27 -0.31
CA TYR A 130 -17.38 4.56 -0.46
C TYR A 130 -17.90 3.92 0.85
N TYR A 131 -17.82 4.66 1.95
CA TYR A 131 -18.22 4.20 3.28
C TYR A 131 -19.60 3.50 3.34
N ASP A 132 -20.53 3.89 2.50
CA ASP A 132 -21.88 3.30 2.43
C ASP A 132 -21.84 1.79 2.11
N THR A 133 -20.80 1.31 1.44
CA THR A 133 -20.62 -0.12 1.14
C THR A 133 -20.10 -0.94 2.33
N MET A 134 -19.56 -0.29 3.37
CA MET A 134 -19.09 -0.97 4.60
C MET A 134 -20.19 -1.73 5.32
N LYS A 135 -21.47 -1.35 5.12
CA LYS A 135 -22.63 -2.08 5.66
C LYS A 135 -22.72 -3.54 5.16
N ASP A 136 -22.07 -3.85 4.03
CA ASP A 136 -22.04 -5.19 3.46
C ASP A 136 -20.94 -6.06 4.10
N ASN A 137 -20.07 -5.48 4.95
CA ASN A 137 -19.08 -6.21 5.73
C ASN A 137 -19.73 -6.80 7.00
N ALA A 138 -19.51 -8.09 7.26
CA ALA A 138 -20.10 -8.77 8.43
C ALA A 138 -19.67 -8.15 9.77
N ASP A 139 -18.51 -7.50 9.83
CA ASP A 139 -18.00 -6.87 11.04
C ASP A 139 -18.68 -5.53 11.37
N PHE A 140 -19.41 -4.95 10.40
CA PHE A 140 -20.05 -3.64 10.56
C PHE A 140 -21.03 -3.60 11.76
N ILE A 141 -21.74 -4.69 12.00
CA ILE A 141 -22.70 -4.84 13.10
C ILE A 141 -22.20 -5.77 14.21
N ASN A 142 -20.98 -6.29 14.09
CA ASN A 142 -20.44 -7.21 15.09
C ASN A 142 -20.14 -6.46 16.40
N PRO A 143 -20.73 -6.84 17.55
CA PRO A 143 -20.53 -6.12 18.82
C PRO A 143 -19.07 -6.03 19.27
N LEU A 144 -18.22 -6.98 18.87
CA LEU A 144 -16.79 -6.96 19.20
C LEU A 144 -16.03 -5.89 18.44
N TYR A 145 -16.49 -5.50 17.23
CA TYR A 145 -15.77 -4.63 16.30
C TYR A 145 -16.49 -3.29 16.05
N SER A 146 -17.73 -3.13 16.54
CA SER A 146 -18.53 -1.94 16.26
C SER A 146 -18.31 -0.77 17.24
N THR A 147 -17.42 -0.92 18.23
CA THR A 147 -17.03 0.16 19.13
C THR A 147 -15.82 0.93 18.61
N GLU A 148 -15.59 2.14 19.09
CA GLU A 148 -14.52 3.03 18.62
C GLU A 148 -13.15 2.35 18.61
N CYS A 149 -12.79 1.65 19.69
CA CYS A 149 -11.52 0.91 19.79
C CYS A 149 -11.65 -0.56 19.38
N GLY A 150 -12.86 -1.15 19.36
CA GLY A 150 -13.04 -2.56 19.07
C GLY A 150 -12.21 -3.44 20.00
N ILE A 151 -11.30 -4.22 19.39
CA ILE A 151 -10.38 -5.11 20.11
C ILE A 151 -9.09 -4.42 20.57
N TYR A 152 -8.87 -3.16 20.17
CA TYR A 152 -7.67 -2.42 20.49
C TYR A 152 -7.80 -1.63 21.77
N THR A 153 -6.66 -1.26 22.37
CA THR A 153 -6.63 -0.32 23.49
C THR A 153 -6.26 1.08 22.97
N PRO A 154 -6.80 2.17 23.57
CA PRO A 154 -6.35 3.51 23.24
C PRO A 154 -4.83 3.64 23.31
N ASN A 155 -4.25 4.38 22.36
CA ASN A 155 -2.80 4.61 22.25
C ASN A 155 -1.95 3.34 22.08
N CYS A 156 -2.51 2.27 21.52
CA CYS A 156 -1.75 1.03 21.29
C CYS A 156 -0.64 1.18 20.24
N GLY A 157 -0.70 2.21 19.39
CA GLY A 157 0.25 2.42 18.30
C GLY A 157 -0.22 1.82 16.97
N ILE A 158 0.01 2.54 15.87
CA ILE A 158 -0.47 2.14 14.54
C ILE A 158 0.16 0.84 14.03
N GLU A 159 1.38 0.53 14.43
CA GLU A 159 2.04 -0.72 14.05
C GLU A 159 1.34 -1.97 14.62
N ASN A 160 0.56 -1.82 15.69
CA ASN A 160 -0.19 -2.90 16.33
C ASN A 160 -1.62 -3.05 15.79
N LEU A 161 -2.02 -2.23 14.83
CA LEU A 161 -3.32 -2.33 14.18
C LEU A 161 -3.28 -3.36 13.04
N THR A 162 -4.35 -4.09 12.89
CA THR A 162 -4.57 -4.97 11.73
C THR A 162 -5.29 -4.16 10.66
N LEU A 163 -4.60 -3.87 9.57
CA LEU A 163 -5.20 -3.22 8.40
C LEU A 163 -5.85 -4.26 7.50
N SER A 164 -6.83 -3.86 6.70
CA SER A 164 -7.30 -4.67 5.57
C SER A 164 -6.08 -5.12 4.77
N PHE A 165 -6.06 -6.40 4.34
CA PHE A 165 -4.88 -6.95 3.69
C PHE A 165 -4.74 -6.40 2.26
N GLY A 166 -3.53 -6.09 1.86
CA GLY A 166 -3.22 -5.53 0.56
C GLY A 166 -1.74 -5.68 0.20
N HIS A 167 -1.41 -5.10 -0.96
CA HIS A 167 -0.03 -5.03 -1.46
C HIS A 167 0.93 -4.37 -0.47
N ASP A 168 0.45 -3.40 0.30
CA ASP A 168 1.21 -2.67 1.32
C ASP A 168 1.79 -3.61 2.37
N GLU A 169 0.90 -4.37 3.02
CA GLU A 169 1.27 -5.32 4.06
C GLU A 169 2.12 -6.45 3.49
N TYR A 170 1.78 -6.93 2.27
CA TYR A 170 2.56 -7.99 1.64
C TYR A 170 3.99 -7.55 1.34
N LEU A 171 4.19 -6.39 0.71
CA LEU A 171 5.55 -5.91 0.42
C LEU A 171 6.32 -5.62 1.70
N TYR A 172 5.66 -5.08 2.72
CA TYR A 172 6.27 -4.93 4.04
C TYR A 172 6.76 -6.27 4.59
N GLN A 173 5.97 -7.34 4.50
CA GLN A 173 6.38 -8.68 4.93
C GLN A 173 7.53 -9.24 4.09
N VAL A 174 7.55 -8.98 2.77
CA VAL A 174 8.69 -9.32 1.89
C VAL A 174 9.97 -8.66 2.38
N LEU A 175 9.93 -7.36 2.68
CA LEU A 175 11.08 -6.62 3.19
C LEU A 175 11.50 -7.14 4.57
N GLN A 176 10.57 -7.35 5.49
CA GLN A 176 10.86 -7.90 6.81
C GLN A 176 11.51 -9.28 6.74
N TYR A 177 11.00 -10.19 5.89
CA TYR A 177 11.57 -11.52 5.70
C TYR A 177 13.00 -11.49 5.15
N ASN A 178 13.30 -10.51 4.29
CA ASN A 178 14.63 -10.31 3.71
C ASN A 178 15.49 -9.29 4.48
N GLN A 179 15.11 -8.97 5.73
CA GLN A 179 15.85 -8.01 6.56
C GLN A 179 17.34 -8.40 6.66
N GLY A 180 18.21 -7.42 6.55
CA GLY A 180 19.67 -7.60 6.51
C GLY A 180 20.24 -7.99 5.13
N LYS A 181 19.39 -8.25 4.12
CA LYS A 181 19.81 -8.47 2.74
C LYS A 181 19.64 -7.25 1.84
N HIS A 182 18.76 -6.31 2.22
CA HIS A 182 18.53 -5.05 1.54
C HIS A 182 18.88 -3.86 2.46
N ARG A 183 18.90 -2.64 1.89
CA ARG A 183 19.27 -1.42 2.62
C ARG A 183 18.08 -0.50 2.92
N ILE A 184 16.84 -0.96 2.71
CA ILE A 184 15.65 -0.16 3.00
C ILE A 184 15.48 -0.06 4.51
N THR A 185 15.51 1.18 5.03
CA THR A 185 15.38 1.46 6.47
C THR A 185 13.93 1.34 6.94
N ASP A 186 13.73 1.19 8.25
CA ASP A 186 12.41 1.08 8.88
C ASP A 186 11.49 2.25 8.51
N LYS A 187 12.03 3.47 8.37
CA LYS A 187 11.28 4.64 7.94
C LYS A 187 10.56 4.38 6.60
N PHE A 188 11.26 3.86 5.61
CA PHE A 188 10.70 3.64 4.28
C PHE A 188 9.86 2.37 4.21
N GLN A 189 10.17 1.35 5.00
CA GLN A 189 9.30 0.18 5.16
C GLN A 189 7.94 0.57 5.77
N GLN A 190 7.91 1.50 6.72
CA GLN A 190 6.67 2.04 7.27
C GLN A 190 5.89 2.89 6.25
N ILE A 191 6.58 3.69 5.42
CA ILE A 191 5.92 4.41 4.32
C ILE A 191 5.24 3.41 3.38
N ILE A 192 5.94 2.37 2.95
CA ILE A 192 5.39 1.31 2.10
C ILE A 192 4.18 0.66 2.76
N ARG A 193 4.26 0.32 4.05
CA ARG A 193 3.17 -0.35 4.77
C ARG A 193 1.91 0.50 4.92
N PHE A 194 2.04 1.82 4.98
CA PHE A 194 0.95 2.71 5.35
C PHE A 194 0.54 3.70 4.24
N HIS A 195 1.12 3.65 3.04
CA HIS A 195 0.86 4.65 2.00
C HIS A 195 -0.59 4.64 1.51
N SER A 196 -1.27 3.50 1.47
CA SER A 196 -2.69 3.40 1.12
C SER A 196 -3.65 3.58 2.32
N PHE A 197 -3.14 3.89 3.52
CA PHE A 197 -3.98 4.04 4.73
C PHE A 197 -4.60 5.46 4.81
N TYR A 198 -5.31 5.85 3.75
CA TYR A 198 -5.92 7.18 3.58
C TYR A 198 -6.88 7.58 4.71
N PRO A 199 -7.73 6.69 5.26
CA PRO A 199 -8.59 7.07 6.39
C PRO A 199 -7.82 7.59 7.59
N TRP A 200 -6.59 7.11 7.82
CA TRP A 200 -5.73 7.57 8.90
C TRP A 200 -4.96 8.84 8.54
N HIS A 201 -4.05 8.77 7.54
CA HIS A 201 -3.13 9.89 7.31
C HIS A 201 -3.79 11.11 6.68
N THR A 202 -4.77 10.93 5.80
CA THR A 202 -5.54 12.02 5.17
C THR A 202 -6.85 12.30 5.90
N GLY A 203 -7.62 11.25 6.21
CA GLY A 203 -8.94 11.34 6.85
C GLY A 203 -8.90 11.64 8.34
N LYS A 204 -7.72 11.59 8.98
CA LYS A 204 -7.50 11.83 10.42
C LYS A 204 -8.33 10.94 11.36
N SER A 205 -8.74 9.77 10.86
CA SER A 205 -9.37 8.73 11.67
C SER A 205 -8.34 7.93 12.45
N TYR A 206 -8.78 7.15 13.43
CA TYR A 206 -7.95 6.27 14.26
C TYR A 206 -6.88 6.97 15.12
N THR A 207 -6.94 8.31 15.26
CA THR A 207 -5.94 9.07 16.05
C THR A 207 -5.93 8.70 17.53
N HIS A 208 -7.06 8.21 18.07
CA HIS A 208 -7.17 7.71 19.44
C HIS A 208 -6.40 6.40 19.68
N LEU A 209 -6.01 5.69 18.62
CA LEU A 209 -5.21 4.49 18.67
C LEU A 209 -3.69 4.76 18.53
N MET A 210 -3.31 5.97 18.08
CA MET A 210 -1.92 6.39 17.93
C MET A 210 -1.20 6.47 19.27
N LYS A 211 0.04 6.02 19.32
CA LYS A 211 0.96 6.27 20.43
C LYS A 211 1.87 7.46 20.14
N PRO A 212 2.53 8.04 21.17
CA PRO A 212 3.57 9.04 20.95
C PRO A 212 4.63 8.57 19.93
N GLY A 213 4.89 9.40 18.93
CA GLY A 213 5.82 9.09 17.84
C GLY A 213 5.15 8.71 16.51
N ASP A 214 3.91 8.22 16.52
CA ASP A 214 3.19 7.84 15.30
C ASP A 214 2.93 9.04 14.39
N GLU A 215 2.91 10.27 14.93
CA GLU A 215 2.81 11.49 14.14
C GLU A 215 4.00 11.69 13.19
N VAL A 216 5.17 11.13 13.53
CA VAL A 216 6.35 11.17 12.64
C VAL A 216 6.10 10.27 11.44
N ILE A 217 5.59 9.06 11.68
CA ILE A 217 5.24 8.11 10.61
C ILE A 217 4.18 8.73 9.71
N MET A 218 3.11 9.29 10.30
CA MET A 218 2.04 9.95 9.54
C MET A 218 2.58 11.07 8.63
N ARG A 219 3.47 11.94 9.15
CA ARG A 219 4.07 13.01 8.35
C ARG A 219 4.91 12.47 7.19
N ASN A 220 5.68 11.40 7.43
CA ASN A 220 6.48 10.76 6.38
C ASN A 220 5.60 10.19 5.27
N VAL A 221 4.50 9.50 5.63
CA VAL A 221 3.52 8.96 4.67
C VAL A 221 2.84 10.08 3.89
N ILE A 222 2.37 11.14 4.56
CA ILE A 222 1.76 12.30 3.88
C ILE A 222 2.74 12.95 2.90
N ASN A 223 4.00 13.12 3.31
CA ASN A 223 5.02 13.68 2.43
C ASN A 223 5.24 12.80 1.20
N PHE A 224 5.34 11.49 1.38
CA PHE A 224 5.46 10.53 0.28
C PHE A 224 4.25 10.60 -0.66
N ASN A 225 3.03 10.60 -0.13
CA ASN A 225 1.80 10.62 -0.94
C ASN A 225 1.62 11.88 -1.78
N ASN A 226 2.33 12.98 -1.49
CA ASN A 226 2.36 14.13 -2.39
C ASN A 226 3.02 13.79 -3.74
N PHE A 227 3.91 12.81 -3.78
CA PHE A 227 4.55 12.36 -5.02
C PHE A 227 3.75 11.25 -5.70
N ASP A 228 3.24 10.33 -4.92
CA ASP A 228 2.44 9.20 -5.39
C ASP A 228 1.16 9.67 -6.11
N LEU A 229 0.35 10.52 -5.46
CA LEU A 229 -0.91 11.00 -6.03
C LEU A 229 -0.73 11.91 -7.26
N TYR A 230 0.23 12.83 -7.22
CA TYR A 230 0.46 13.77 -8.32
C TYR A 230 1.21 13.17 -9.50
N SER A 231 1.73 11.94 -9.39
CA SER A 231 2.35 11.26 -10.54
C SER A 231 1.32 10.87 -11.60
N LYS A 232 0.03 10.93 -11.27
CA LYS A 232 -1.12 10.62 -12.14
C LYS A 232 -1.58 11.81 -13.02
N GLU A 233 -0.83 12.91 -13.06
CA GLU A 233 -1.12 14.02 -14.00
C GLU A 233 -0.90 13.58 -15.46
N ASP A 234 -1.79 14.06 -16.36
CA ASP A 234 -1.97 13.69 -17.78
C ASP A 234 -0.80 14.01 -18.72
N THR A 235 0.42 14.16 -18.24
CA THR A 235 1.57 14.32 -19.11
C THR A 235 2.10 12.96 -19.52
N GLU A 236 2.19 12.73 -20.82
CA GLU A 236 2.78 11.52 -21.40
C GLU A 236 4.21 11.33 -20.87
N PHE A 237 4.33 10.50 -19.82
CA PHE A 237 5.62 10.18 -19.23
C PHE A 237 6.26 9.03 -20.00
N VAL A 238 7.45 9.28 -20.52
CA VAL A 238 8.22 8.27 -21.25
C VAL A 238 9.39 7.78 -20.38
N ILE A 239 9.42 6.49 -20.11
CA ILE A 239 10.55 5.85 -19.42
C ILE A 239 11.69 5.69 -20.42
N THR A 240 12.63 6.64 -20.42
CA THR A 240 13.80 6.60 -21.31
C THR A 240 14.81 5.53 -20.87
N THR A 241 15.74 5.17 -21.77
CA THR A 241 16.84 4.26 -21.45
C THR A 241 17.68 4.79 -20.28
N GLU A 242 17.94 6.11 -20.25
CA GLU A 242 18.69 6.75 -19.17
C GLU A 242 18.00 6.59 -17.81
N ILE A 243 16.68 6.79 -17.74
CA ILE A 243 15.88 6.60 -16.53
C ILE A 243 15.96 5.12 -16.08
N ARG A 244 15.81 4.17 -17.02
CA ARG A 244 15.89 2.73 -16.70
C ARG A 244 17.28 2.34 -16.15
N GLU A 245 18.34 2.80 -16.77
CA GLU A 245 19.72 2.52 -16.33
C GLU A 245 20.02 3.15 -14.96
N TYR A 246 19.57 4.39 -14.74
CA TYR A 246 19.72 5.06 -13.45
C TYR A 246 19.08 4.24 -12.31
N TYR A 247 17.81 3.87 -12.46
CA TYR A 247 17.11 3.12 -11.41
C TYR A 247 17.56 1.66 -11.33
N LYS A 248 17.99 1.06 -12.43
CA LYS A 248 18.62 -0.25 -12.37
C LYS A 248 19.84 -0.24 -11.45
N ASN A 249 20.76 0.70 -11.64
CA ASN A 249 21.96 0.81 -10.82
C ASN A 249 21.61 1.13 -9.36
N LEU A 250 20.58 1.98 -9.13
CA LEU A 250 20.13 2.31 -7.80
C LEU A 250 19.50 1.11 -7.09
N LEU A 251 18.69 0.30 -7.77
CA LEU A 251 18.14 -0.94 -7.21
C LEU A 251 19.24 -1.96 -6.90
N ASP A 252 20.25 -2.09 -7.77
CA ASP A 252 21.41 -2.97 -7.53
C ASP A 252 22.23 -2.56 -6.30
N GLU A 253 22.20 -1.27 -5.93
CA GLU A 253 22.83 -0.78 -4.70
C GLU A 253 22.04 -1.15 -3.45
N TYR A 254 20.69 -1.14 -3.51
CA TYR A 254 19.81 -1.33 -2.36
C TYR A 254 19.38 -2.78 -2.12
N PHE A 255 19.39 -3.61 -3.15
CA PHE A 255 18.86 -4.98 -3.08
C PHE A 255 19.88 -6.03 -3.55
N PRO A 256 19.83 -7.25 -2.98
CA PRO A 256 20.58 -8.37 -3.52
C PRO A 256 20.00 -8.84 -4.86
N GLU A 257 20.76 -9.66 -5.57
CA GLU A 257 20.30 -10.27 -6.84
C GLU A 257 18.95 -10.99 -6.69
N ILE A 258 18.74 -11.69 -5.58
CA ILE A 258 17.53 -12.49 -5.30
C ILE A 258 16.96 -12.14 -3.92
N LEU A 259 15.65 -11.90 -3.91
CA LEU A 259 14.81 -11.84 -2.74
C LEU A 259 13.86 -13.02 -2.69
N LYS A 260 13.38 -13.36 -1.49
CA LYS A 260 12.23 -14.25 -1.29
C LYS A 260 10.94 -13.43 -1.32
N TRP A 261 9.97 -13.92 -2.06
CA TRP A 261 8.64 -13.31 -2.22
C TRP A 261 7.57 -14.29 -1.76
#